data_194120710031487c7bc209e98588f73c
#
_entry.id   194120710031487c7bc209e98588f73c
#
_cell.length_a   1.000
_cell.length_b   1.000
_cell.length_c   1.000
_cell.angle_alpha   90.00
_cell.angle_beta   90.00
_cell.angle_gamma   90.00
#
_symmetry.space_group_name_H-M   'P 1'
#
loop_
_entity.id
_entity.type
_entity.pdbx_description
1 polymer ?
#
loop_
_entity_poly.entity_id
_entity_poly.type
_entity_poly.pdbx_seq_one_letter_code
_entity_poly.pdbx_strand_id
1 'polypeptide(L)'
;MLKRKATNFMKNWINTKDKKCLIVQGARQTGKTYTVERFAEENYEELIEINFKQMPSAMEIFSGDLTVDAMVMGMRFRFPEKKIIPGKTLIFLDEIQECQEAVTSLKFWAIDNKYDVIVSGSLLGIDYKRASSYPVGYVDYLKMYGIDFEEFLWGMGISGDMIENLCGYLRSKTIVPEAIHSQMMNYYRQYIAIGGMPEAVQKYIDTKDFREIDRIQRSLLQGYQYDIAHYATAEEKVKAEKCYISLAKQLLDKENHKFQYKEVEHGGRAQKYFSSIEWLLRADMVHLCKLVTDVRFDLDDYARDDFFRAYTTDLSLLMAMKDFSLKQHIVENTLFGNSKGGIYECAIADALYKKGYPLYFYKNETTKRKIDVMIQKDGVVVPIEVKSGNTRANSLKSILKMNADIPYGYKFVDGNIGVSDDGIITLPLYMIAFI
;
A
#
# COMPACT_ATOMS: atom_id res chain seq x y z
N MET A 1 -11.82 9.81 14.14
CA MET A 1 -11.36 8.42 14.06
C MET A 1 -11.50 7.93 12.63
N LEU A 2 -10.43 7.37 12.06
CA LEU A 2 -10.41 6.93 10.66
C LEU A 2 -11.08 5.56 10.48
N LYS A 3 -12.06 5.50 9.58
CA LYS A 3 -12.64 4.21 9.15
C LYS A 3 -11.68 3.52 8.19
N ARG A 4 -11.58 2.18 8.29
CA ARG A 4 -10.68 1.37 7.47
C ARG A 4 -11.43 0.30 6.71
N LYS A 5 -11.10 0.10 5.44
CA LYS A 5 -11.59 -1.03 4.62
C LYS A 5 -11.17 -2.38 5.22
N ALA A 6 -10.00 -2.42 5.86
CA ALA A 6 -9.51 -3.59 6.59
C ALA A 6 -10.50 -4.11 7.64
N THR A 7 -11.26 -3.22 8.32
CA THR A 7 -12.29 -3.62 9.28
C THR A 7 -13.42 -4.44 8.61
N ASN A 8 -13.80 -4.08 7.38
CA ASN A 8 -14.82 -4.83 6.64
C ASN A 8 -14.31 -6.24 6.27
N PHE A 9 -13.03 -6.36 5.90
CA PHE A 9 -12.42 -7.67 5.66
C PHE A 9 -12.46 -8.53 6.94
N MET A 10 -12.06 -7.99 8.09
CA MET A 10 -12.07 -8.71 9.37
C MET A 10 -13.50 -9.10 9.79
N LYS A 11 -14.51 -8.25 9.55
CA LYS A 11 -15.94 -8.59 9.77
C LYS A 11 -16.43 -9.74 8.87
N ASN A 12 -15.94 -9.83 7.65
CA ASN A 12 -16.23 -10.97 6.78
C ASN A 12 -15.48 -12.23 7.24
N TRP A 13 -14.22 -12.10 7.62
CA TRP A 13 -13.38 -13.19 8.11
C TRP A 13 -13.98 -13.84 9.38
N ILE A 14 -14.43 -13.07 10.37
CA ILE A 14 -15.03 -13.60 11.61
C ILE A 14 -16.26 -14.48 11.32
N ASN A 15 -17.00 -14.19 10.25
CA ASN A 15 -18.19 -14.91 9.82
C ASN A 15 -17.90 -16.10 8.89
N THR A 16 -16.64 -16.35 8.54
CA THR A 16 -16.26 -17.48 7.68
C THR A 16 -16.31 -18.78 8.48
N LYS A 17 -16.98 -19.82 7.93
CA LYS A 17 -17.21 -21.09 8.62
C LYS A 17 -15.93 -21.84 8.98
N ASP A 18 -14.95 -21.86 8.06
CA ASP A 18 -13.66 -22.56 8.22
C ASP A 18 -12.52 -21.53 8.32
N LYS A 19 -12.71 -20.51 9.15
CA LYS A 19 -11.71 -19.45 9.32
C LYS A 19 -10.42 -19.97 9.93
N LYS A 20 -9.33 -19.44 9.47
CA LYS A 20 -7.96 -19.72 9.93
C LYS A 20 -7.46 -18.57 10.79
N CYS A 21 -6.29 -18.70 11.40
CA CYS A 21 -5.65 -17.55 12.01
C CYS A 21 -5.43 -16.44 10.97
N LEU A 22 -5.66 -15.17 11.32
CA LEU A 22 -5.50 -14.05 10.41
C LEU A 22 -4.16 -13.36 10.61
N ILE A 23 -3.34 -13.32 9.57
CA ILE A 23 -2.11 -12.54 9.55
C ILE A 23 -2.39 -11.17 8.94
N VAL A 24 -2.26 -10.11 9.74
CA VAL A 24 -2.33 -8.72 9.30
C VAL A 24 -0.92 -8.22 9.03
N GLN A 25 -0.57 -8.11 7.76
CA GLN A 25 0.75 -7.67 7.31
C GLN A 25 0.68 -6.31 6.60
N GLY A 26 1.78 -5.63 6.50
CA GLY A 26 1.90 -4.34 5.79
C GLY A 26 2.99 -3.47 6.39
N ALA A 27 3.32 -2.39 5.69
CA ALA A 27 4.37 -1.48 6.08
C ALA A 27 4.20 -0.96 7.51
N ARG A 28 5.30 -0.49 8.10
CA ARG A 28 5.28 0.12 9.43
C ARG A 28 4.35 1.33 9.46
N GLN A 29 3.65 1.54 10.60
CA GLN A 29 2.78 2.68 10.88
C GLN A 29 1.56 2.82 9.96
N THR A 30 1.13 1.74 9.30
CA THR A 30 -0.13 1.68 8.55
C THR A 30 -1.37 1.50 9.43
N GLY A 31 -1.19 1.44 10.76
CA GLY A 31 -2.28 1.35 11.75
C GLY A 31 -2.78 -0.07 12.01
N LYS A 32 -1.95 -1.11 11.82
CA LYS A 32 -2.31 -2.52 12.05
C LYS A 32 -2.84 -2.76 13.45
N THR A 33 -2.00 -2.52 14.47
CA THR A 33 -2.33 -2.72 15.90
C THR A 33 -3.64 -2.02 16.25
N TYR A 34 -3.71 -0.72 16.01
CA TYR A 34 -4.89 0.10 16.29
C TYR A 34 -6.17 -0.43 15.60
N THR A 35 -6.08 -0.91 14.36
CA THR A 35 -7.24 -1.43 13.63
C THR A 35 -7.72 -2.76 14.22
N VAL A 36 -6.80 -3.64 14.65
CA VAL A 36 -7.13 -4.91 15.30
C VAL A 36 -7.73 -4.67 16.69
N GLU A 37 -7.15 -3.79 17.51
CA GLU A 37 -7.69 -3.40 18.83
C GLU A 37 -9.13 -2.91 18.72
N ARG A 38 -9.38 -1.98 17.80
CA ARG A 38 -10.73 -1.44 17.55
C ARG A 38 -11.70 -2.50 17.05
N PHE A 39 -11.25 -3.37 16.15
CA PHE A 39 -12.07 -4.50 15.71
C PHE A 39 -12.42 -5.43 16.88
N ALA A 40 -11.48 -5.67 17.78
CA ALA A 40 -11.71 -6.49 18.97
C ALA A 40 -12.74 -5.86 19.90
N GLU A 41 -12.61 -4.56 20.21
CA GLU A 41 -13.56 -3.82 21.04
C GLU A 41 -15.01 -3.86 20.52
N GLU A 42 -15.17 -3.88 19.19
CA GLU A 42 -16.50 -3.90 18.55
C GLU A 42 -17.12 -5.30 18.46
N ASN A 43 -16.32 -6.38 18.50
CA ASN A 43 -16.78 -7.71 18.10
C ASN A 43 -16.57 -8.82 19.16
N TYR A 44 -15.77 -8.57 20.21
CA TYR A 44 -15.46 -9.55 21.26
C TYR A 44 -15.72 -9.01 22.66
N GLU A 45 -15.97 -9.90 23.60
CA GLU A 45 -16.14 -9.55 25.02
C GLU A 45 -14.80 -9.25 25.69
N GLU A 46 -13.70 -9.86 25.21
CA GLU A 46 -12.34 -9.71 25.75
C GLU A 46 -11.29 -9.78 24.66
N LEU A 47 -10.21 -9.01 24.85
CA LEU A 47 -9.01 -9.04 24.04
C LEU A 47 -7.82 -9.47 24.88
N ILE A 48 -7.12 -10.52 24.46
CA ILE A 48 -5.78 -10.85 24.97
C ILE A 48 -4.77 -10.36 23.93
N GLU A 49 -4.11 -9.28 24.25
CA GLU A 49 -3.06 -8.70 23.42
C GLU A 49 -1.67 -9.02 24.00
N ILE A 50 -0.79 -9.59 23.17
CA ILE A 50 0.61 -9.85 23.48
C ILE A 50 1.46 -9.18 22.40
N ASN A 51 2.10 -8.07 22.75
CA ASN A 51 3.11 -7.45 21.89
C ASN A 51 4.48 -7.96 22.30
N PHE A 52 5.12 -8.79 21.48
CA PHE A 52 6.37 -9.46 21.82
C PHE A 52 7.57 -8.51 21.97
N LYS A 53 7.53 -7.31 21.40
CA LYS A 53 8.54 -6.27 21.65
C LYS A 53 8.38 -5.61 23.02
N GLN A 54 7.14 -5.38 23.44
CA GLN A 54 6.83 -4.76 24.74
C GLN A 54 6.88 -5.78 25.87
N MET A 55 6.50 -7.03 25.60
CA MET A 55 6.40 -8.12 26.57
C MET A 55 7.28 -9.32 26.18
N PRO A 56 8.63 -9.19 26.15
CA PRO A 56 9.51 -10.30 25.77
C PRO A 56 9.32 -11.55 26.63
N SER A 57 9.02 -11.39 27.94
CA SER A 57 8.74 -12.51 28.85
C SER A 57 7.48 -13.31 28.50
N ALA A 58 6.55 -12.75 27.67
CA ALA A 58 5.40 -13.51 27.21
C ALA A 58 5.75 -14.60 26.17
N MET A 59 6.97 -14.58 25.61
CA MET A 59 7.48 -15.67 24.77
C MET A 59 7.53 -17.01 25.52
N GLU A 60 7.66 -16.98 26.85
CA GLU A 60 7.63 -18.19 27.70
C GLU A 60 6.32 -18.98 27.55
N ILE A 61 5.19 -18.34 27.23
CA ILE A 61 3.91 -19.01 26.96
C ILE A 61 4.02 -19.98 25.79
N PHE A 62 4.92 -19.72 24.86
CA PHE A 62 5.14 -20.48 23.63
C PHE A 62 6.41 -21.36 23.67
N SER A 63 7.14 -21.41 24.80
CA SER A 63 8.42 -22.11 24.90
C SER A 63 8.32 -23.62 25.22
N GLY A 64 7.12 -24.09 25.56
CA GLY A 64 6.85 -25.50 25.92
C GLY A 64 6.00 -26.23 24.90
N ASP A 65 5.02 -26.98 25.40
CA ASP A 65 4.02 -27.64 24.57
C ASP A 65 3.11 -26.60 23.92
N LEU A 66 3.05 -26.61 22.60
CA LEU A 66 2.20 -25.71 21.81
C LEU A 66 0.75 -26.18 21.68
N THR A 67 0.23 -26.92 22.69
CA THR A 67 -1.19 -27.21 22.77
C THR A 67 -1.97 -25.95 23.14
N VAL A 68 -3.17 -25.78 22.55
CA VAL A 68 -3.98 -24.58 22.82
C VAL A 68 -4.30 -24.45 24.33
N ASP A 69 -4.60 -25.56 25.00
CA ASP A 69 -4.89 -25.56 26.44
C ASP A 69 -3.68 -25.10 27.28
N ALA A 70 -2.45 -25.52 26.93
CA ALA A 70 -1.24 -25.08 27.62
C ALA A 70 -0.98 -23.58 27.42
N MET A 71 -1.08 -23.08 26.17
CA MET A 71 -0.93 -21.67 25.86
C MET A 71 -1.98 -20.80 26.54
N VAL A 72 -3.26 -21.23 26.51
CA VAL A 72 -4.34 -20.52 27.21
C VAL A 72 -4.14 -20.51 28.72
N MET A 73 -3.65 -21.61 29.30
CA MET A 73 -3.29 -21.65 30.73
C MET A 73 -2.20 -20.64 31.06
N GLY A 74 -1.12 -20.57 30.25
CA GLY A 74 -0.07 -19.57 30.40
C GLY A 74 -0.60 -18.14 30.32
N MET A 75 -1.51 -17.87 29.35
CA MET A 75 -2.17 -16.56 29.22
C MET A 75 -3.03 -16.23 30.45
N ARG A 76 -3.78 -17.20 31.01
CA ARG A 76 -4.59 -16.99 32.22
C ARG A 76 -3.73 -16.63 33.43
N PHE A 77 -2.59 -17.27 33.61
CA PHE A 77 -1.67 -16.91 34.71
C PHE A 77 -1.04 -15.53 34.51
N ARG A 78 -0.78 -15.13 33.27
CA ARG A 78 -0.20 -13.83 32.98
C ARG A 78 -1.20 -12.66 33.05
N PHE A 79 -2.46 -12.92 32.70
CA PHE A 79 -3.55 -11.93 32.67
C PHE A 79 -4.72 -12.43 33.57
N PRO A 80 -4.51 -12.52 34.90
CA PRO A 80 -5.50 -13.11 35.83
C PRO A 80 -6.81 -12.31 35.90
N GLU A 81 -6.77 -11.02 35.54
CA GLU A 81 -7.93 -10.15 35.50
C GLU A 81 -8.83 -10.37 34.26
N LYS A 82 -8.32 -11.05 33.23
CA LYS A 82 -9.03 -11.26 31.97
C LYS A 82 -9.69 -12.61 31.88
N LYS A 83 -10.90 -12.64 31.30
CA LYS A 83 -11.68 -13.86 31.10
C LYS A 83 -11.45 -14.42 29.71
N ILE A 84 -10.67 -15.49 29.58
CA ILE A 84 -10.40 -16.15 28.31
C ILE A 84 -11.46 -17.21 28.04
N ILE A 85 -12.44 -16.87 27.19
CA ILE A 85 -13.61 -17.68 26.89
C ILE A 85 -13.63 -18.04 25.39
N PRO A 86 -13.76 -19.35 25.02
CA PRO A 86 -13.88 -19.77 23.63
C PRO A 86 -14.99 -19.03 22.88
N GLY A 87 -14.70 -18.55 21.67
CA GLY A 87 -15.61 -17.83 20.79
C GLY A 87 -15.99 -16.41 21.24
N LYS A 88 -15.49 -15.94 22.41
CA LYS A 88 -15.77 -14.61 22.95
C LYS A 88 -14.50 -13.76 23.17
N THR A 89 -13.36 -14.39 23.18
CA THR A 89 -12.05 -13.73 23.35
C THR A 89 -11.27 -13.77 22.05
N LEU A 90 -10.82 -12.60 21.61
CA LEU A 90 -9.81 -12.50 20.55
C LEU A 90 -8.42 -12.60 21.15
N ILE A 91 -7.56 -13.43 20.56
CA ILE A 91 -6.13 -13.47 20.87
C ILE A 91 -5.41 -12.68 19.78
N PHE A 92 -4.71 -11.63 20.19
CA PHE A 92 -3.92 -10.78 19.30
C PHE A 92 -2.44 -10.87 19.64
N LEU A 93 -1.64 -11.41 18.71
CA LEU A 93 -0.20 -11.53 18.84
C LEU A 93 0.48 -10.50 17.93
N ASP A 94 0.90 -9.38 18.52
CA ASP A 94 1.52 -8.29 17.81
C ASP A 94 3.04 -8.42 17.77
N GLU A 95 3.67 -7.95 16.68
CA GLU A 95 5.10 -8.11 16.38
C GLU A 95 5.55 -9.59 16.44
N ILE A 96 4.75 -10.49 15.85
CA ILE A 96 4.90 -11.95 15.96
C ILE A 96 6.25 -12.46 15.45
N GLN A 97 6.95 -11.72 14.59
CA GLN A 97 8.28 -12.07 14.11
C GLN A 97 9.34 -12.15 15.22
N GLU A 98 9.09 -11.56 16.38
CA GLU A 98 9.97 -11.64 17.54
C GLU A 98 9.89 -13.02 18.25
N CYS A 99 8.80 -13.81 18.03
CA CYS A 99 8.59 -15.13 18.65
C CYS A 99 8.29 -16.20 17.60
N GLN A 100 9.27 -17.00 17.26
CA GLN A 100 9.19 -18.04 16.22
C GLN A 100 8.24 -19.19 16.61
N GLU A 101 8.19 -19.52 17.89
CA GLU A 101 7.30 -20.53 18.45
C GLU A 101 5.85 -20.09 18.35
N ALA A 102 5.57 -18.80 18.55
CA ALA A 102 4.23 -18.23 18.33
C ALA A 102 3.81 -18.34 16.85
N VAL A 103 4.72 -18.13 15.90
CA VAL A 103 4.44 -18.37 14.45
C VAL A 103 4.10 -19.84 14.22
N THR A 104 4.87 -20.76 14.79
CA THR A 104 4.63 -22.20 14.69
C THR A 104 3.29 -22.62 15.31
N SER A 105 2.88 -21.96 16.39
CA SER A 105 1.64 -22.27 17.12
C SER A 105 0.36 -21.96 16.31
N LEU A 106 0.42 -21.10 15.30
CA LEU A 106 -0.75 -20.72 14.48
C LEU A 106 -1.45 -21.92 13.84
N LYS A 107 -0.68 -22.97 13.50
CA LYS A 107 -1.24 -24.24 13.01
C LYS A 107 -2.16 -24.88 14.06
N PHE A 108 -1.74 -24.90 15.32
CA PHE A 108 -2.50 -25.57 16.39
C PHE A 108 -3.73 -24.76 16.78
N TRP A 109 -3.65 -23.42 16.79
CA TRP A 109 -4.82 -22.55 16.97
C TRP A 109 -5.87 -22.77 15.88
N ALA A 110 -5.45 -22.85 14.62
CA ALA A 110 -6.36 -23.07 13.51
C ALA A 110 -7.04 -24.45 13.53
N ILE A 111 -6.31 -25.50 13.99
CA ILE A 111 -6.87 -26.86 14.12
C ILE A 111 -7.86 -26.95 15.29
N ASP A 112 -7.55 -26.37 16.44
CA ASP A 112 -8.40 -26.36 17.64
C ASP A 112 -9.68 -25.53 17.44
N ASN A 113 -9.58 -24.42 16.72
CA ASN A 113 -10.67 -23.52 16.29
C ASN A 113 -11.63 -23.05 17.42
N LYS A 114 -11.19 -23.07 18.67
CA LYS A 114 -11.98 -22.56 19.80
C LYS A 114 -11.83 -21.06 19.99
N TYR A 115 -10.72 -20.49 19.57
CA TYR A 115 -10.38 -19.07 19.71
C TYR A 115 -10.05 -18.47 18.37
N ASP A 116 -10.45 -17.22 18.18
CA ASP A 116 -10.01 -16.42 17.05
C ASP A 116 -8.64 -15.84 17.36
N VAL A 117 -7.71 -15.98 16.41
CA VAL A 117 -6.34 -15.49 16.54
C VAL A 117 -6.02 -14.57 15.38
N ILE A 118 -5.68 -13.32 15.71
CA ILE A 118 -5.12 -12.36 14.78
C ILE A 118 -3.66 -12.13 15.17
N VAL A 119 -2.80 -12.05 14.17
CA VAL A 119 -1.38 -11.72 14.41
C VAL A 119 -0.95 -10.58 13.51
N SER A 120 -0.03 -9.75 13.96
CA SER A 120 0.53 -8.68 13.14
C SER A 120 2.04 -8.62 13.19
N GLY A 121 2.62 -8.00 12.16
CA GLY A 121 4.04 -7.72 12.07
C GLY A 121 4.38 -6.86 10.86
N SER A 122 5.39 -6.01 10.99
CA SER A 122 5.77 -5.05 9.94
C SER A 122 6.80 -5.58 8.94
N LEU A 123 7.62 -6.55 9.35
CA LEU A 123 8.74 -7.09 8.55
C LEU A 123 8.60 -8.60 8.33
N LEU A 124 7.37 -9.07 8.28
CA LEU A 124 7.06 -10.50 8.20
C LEU A 124 7.74 -11.22 7.01
N GLY A 125 8.01 -10.52 5.90
CA GLY A 125 8.65 -11.13 4.73
C GLY A 125 10.15 -11.42 4.90
N ILE A 126 10.82 -10.81 5.89
CA ILE A 126 12.28 -10.93 6.07
C ILE A 126 12.63 -12.12 6.96
N ASP A 127 11.89 -12.37 8.04
CA ASP A 127 12.29 -13.29 9.11
C ASP A 127 11.60 -14.66 9.10
N TYR A 128 10.57 -14.89 8.27
CA TYR A 128 9.91 -16.21 8.19
C TYR A 128 10.84 -17.38 7.84
N LYS A 129 12.01 -17.12 7.26
CA LYS A 129 12.99 -18.17 6.95
C LYS A 129 13.60 -18.82 8.21
N ARG A 130 13.39 -18.24 9.40
CA ARG A 130 13.93 -18.73 10.67
C ARG A 130 12.93 -19.60 11.45
N ALA A 131 11.63 -19.54 11.14
CA ALA A 131 10.65 -20.39 11.81
C ALA A 131 10.90 -21.86 11.49
N SER A 132 10.85 -22.72 12.51
CA SER A 132 11.03 -24.17 12.36
C SER A 132 9.96 -24.82 11.50
N SER A 133 8.75 -24.23 11.45
CA SER A 133 7.63 -24.63 10.60
C SER A 133 6.76 -23.42 10.29
N TYR A 134 6.56 -23.12 9.02
CA TYR A 134 5.62 -22.10 8.60
C TYR A 134 4.20 -22.69 8.48
N PRO A 135 3.13 -22.03 8.98
CA PRO A 135 1.77 -22.58 9.06
C PRO A 135 1.05 -22.55 7.71
N VAL A 136 1.63 -23.13 6.66
CA VAL A 136 1.03 -23.21 5.32
C VAL A 136 -0.34 -23.87 5.39
N GLY A 137 -1.36 -23.23 4.83
CA GLY A 137 -2.73 -23.77 4.82
C GLY A 137 -3.54 -23.49 6.09
N TYR A 138 -2.97 -22.93 7.15
CA TYR A 138 -3.61 -22.66 8.44
C TYR A 138 -3.77 -21.17 8.75
N VAL A 139 -3.44 -20.30 7.79
CA VAL A 139 -3.53 -18.85 7.95
C VAL A 139 -4.20 -18.21 6.74
N ASP A 140 -4.94 -17.15 7.01
CA ASP A 140 -5.45 -16.19 6.02
C ASP A 140 -4.62 -14.90 6.11
N TYR A 141 -4.61 -14.12 5.04
CA TYR A 141 -3.80 -12.91 4.95
C TYR A 141 -4.64 -11.68 4.70
N LEU A 142 -4.38 -10.64 5.46
CA LEU A 142 -4.87 -9.29 5.22
C LEU A 142 -3.67 -8.36 5.03
N LYS A 143 -3.46 -7.86 3.82
CA LYS A 143 -2.47 -6.81 3.59
C LYS A 143 -3.10 -5.44 3.88
N MET A 144 -2.54 -4.74 4.88
CA MET A 144 -2.93 -3.37 5.22
C MET A 144 -1.97 -2.38 4.60
N TYR A 145 -2.53 -1.45 3.86
CA TYR A 145 -1.83 -0.31 3.29
C TYR A 145 -2.06 0.96 4.12
N GLY A 146 -1.41 2.07 3.77
CA GLY A 146 -1.81 3.39 4.23
C GLY A 146 -3.29 3.69 3.86
N ILE A 147 -3.83 4.76 4.40
CA ILE A 147 -5.17 5.28 4.06
C ILE A 147 -5.24 5.51 2.55
N ASP A 148 -6.22 4.94 1.86
CA ASP A 148 -6.49 5.26 0.47
C ASP A 148 -7.35 6.53 0.33
N PHE A 149 -7.57 6.97 -0.91
CA PHE A 149 -8.32 8.22 -1.11
C PHE A 149 -9.79 8.11 -0.69
N GLU A 150 -10.42 6.97 -0.81
CA GLU A 150 -11.79 6.76 -0.35
C GLU A 150 -11.87 6.80 1.19
N GLU A 151 -10.95 6.13 1.89
CA GLU A 151 -10.84 6.19 3.35
C GLU A 151 -10.53 7.63 3.84
N PHE A 152 -9.69 8.37 3.08
CA PHE A 152 -9.45 9.79 3.32
C PHE A 152 -10.74 10.62 3.20
N LEU A 153 -11.54 10.39 2.15
CA LEU A 153 -12.84 11.06 1.97
C LEU A 153 -13.79 10.77 3.14
N TRP A 154 -13.84 9.52 3.63
CA TRP A 154 -14.61 9.21 4.85
C TRP A 154 -14.16 10.02 6.05
N GLY A 155 -12.85 10.17 6.23
CA GLY A 155 -12.27 11.02 7.27
C GLY A 155 -12.59 12.50 7.12
N MET A 156 -12.77 12.96 5.88
CA MET A 156 -13.20 14.32 5.56
C MET A 156 -14.72 14.53 5.68
N GLY A 157 -15.49 13.51 6.09
CA GLY A 157 -16.93 13.59 6.28
C GLY A 157 -17.76 13.32 5.03
N ILE A 158 -17.17 12.84 3.94
CA ILE A 158 -17.91 12.43 2.74
C ILE A 158 -18.60 11.09 3.03
N SER A 159 -19.94 11.08 2.89
CA SER A 159 -20.74 9.89 3.16
C SER A 159 -20.61 8.83 2.07
N GLY A 160 -20.96 7.57 2.41
CA GLY A 160 -21.00 6.48 1.44
C GLY A 160 -21.93 6.76 0.26
N ASP A 161 -23.08 7.39 0.48
CA ASP A 161 -24.02 7.75 -0.59
C ASP A 161 -23.40 8.79 -1.56
N MET A 162 -22.63 9.74 -1.05
CA MET A 162 -21.93 10.71 -1.92
C MET A 162 -20.86 10.01 -2.77
N ILE A 163 -20.15 9.04 -2.21
CA ILE A 163 -19.17 8.24 -2.95
C ILE A 163 -19.88 7.36 -3.98
N GLU A 164 -21.00 6.74 -3.65
CA GLU A 164 -21.79 5.94 -4.58
C GLU A 164 -22.31 6.77 -5.75
N ASN A 165 -22.71 8.02 -5.51
CA ASN A 165 -23.04 8.96 -6.57
C ASN A 165 -21.83 9.24 -7.51
N LEU A 166 -20.62 9.41 -6.96
CA LEU A 166 -19.40 9.54 -7.77
C LEU A 166 -19.15 8.28 -8.61
N CYS A 167 -19.31 7.10 -8.02
CA CYS A 167 -19.24 5.83 -8.75
C CYS A 167 -20.32 5.73 -9.83
N GLY A 168 -21.49 6.34 -9.64
CA GLY A 168 -22.55 6.46 -10.63
C GLY A 168 -22.10 7.19 -11.90
N TYR A 169 -21.42 8.35 -11.77
CA TYR A 169 -20.84 9.07 -12.91
C TYR A 169 -19.78 8.24 -13.65
N LEU A 170 -18.94 7.49 -12.89
CA LEU A 170 -17.94 6.60 -13.47
C LEU A 170 -18.60 5.48 -14.31
N ARG A 171 -19.60 4.80 -13.75
CA ARG A 171 -20.32 3.70 -14.44
C ARG A 171 -21.07 4.17 -15.68
N SER A 172 -21.76 5.31 -15.58
CA SER A 172 -22.48 5.91 -16.71
C SER A 172 -21.57 6.64 -17.69
N LYS A 173 -20.29 6.84 -17.33
CA LYS A 173 -19.30 7.62 -18.11
C LYS A 173 -19.80 9.04 -18.44
N THR A 174 -20.53 9.65 -17.52
CA THR A 174 -21.09 10.99 -17.66
C THR A 174 -20.24 12.03 -16.93
N ILE A 175 -20.27 13.25 -17.41
CA ILE A 175 -19.52 14.38 -16.82
C ILE A 175 -19.99 14.62 -15.40
N VAL A 176 -19.04 14.71 -14.46
CA VAL A 176 -19.29 15.11 -13.08
C VAL A 176 -19.62 16.61 -13.07
N PRO A 177 -20.68 17.07 -12.36
CA PRO A 177 -20.97 18.50 -12.22
C PRO A 177 -19.74 19.27 -11.73
N GLU A 178 -19.48 20.43 -12.32
CA GLU A 178 -18.23 21.19 -12.12
C GLU A 178 -17.93 21.48 -10.64
N ALA A 179 -18.95 21.86 -9.86
CA ALA A 179 -18.79 22.12 -8.43
C ALA A 179 -18.29 20.87 -7.66
N ILE A 180 -18.80 19.69 -8.01
CA ILE A 180 -18.36 18.42 -7.41
C ILE A 180 -16.96 18.06 -7.90
N HIS A 181 -16.71 18.16 -9.21
CA HIS A 181 -15.42 17.86 -9.81
C HIS A 181 -14.30 18.72 -9.19
N SER A 182 -14.49 20.03 -9.13
CA SER A 182 -13.51 20.96 -8.55
C SER A 182 -13.23 20.66 -7.08
N GLN A 183 -14.26 20.34 -6.29
CA GLN A 183 -14.11 19.99 -4.88
C GLN A 183 -13.35 18.64 -4.71
N MET A 184 -13.67 17.64 -5.54
CA MET A 184 -12.99 16.33 -5.49
C MET A 184 -11.53 16.45 -5.94
N MET A 185 -11.22 17.25 -6.95
CA MET A 185 -9.84 17.55 -7.34
C MET A 185 -9.07 18.26 -6.23
N ASN A 186 -9.73 19.17 -5.48
CA ASN A 186 -9.12 19.81 -4.34
C ASN A 186 -8.80 18.80 -3.21
N TYR A 187 -9.72 17.91 -2.84
CA TYR A 187 -9.47 16.83 -1.90
C TYR A 187 -8.36 15.90 -2.36
N TYR A 188 -8.32 15.58 -3.65
CA TYR A 188 -7.28 14.70 -4.19
C TYR A 188 -5.89 15.33 -4.13
N ARG A 189 -5.74 16.62 -4.43
CA ARG A 189 -4.47 17.35 -4.25
C ARG A 189 -4.05 17.40 -2.79
N GLN A 190 -4.97 17.64 -1.85
CA GLN A 190 -4.69 17.56 -0.42
C GLN A 190 -4.19 16.16 -0.05
N TYR A 191 -4.89 15.11 -0.49
CA TYR A 191 -4.47 13.73 -0.25
C TYR A 191 -3.08 13.43 -0.81
N ILE A 192 -2.75 13.87 -2.01
CA ILE A 192 -1.40 13.70 -2.58
C ILE A 192 -0.33 14.34 -1.67
N ALA A 193 -0.58 15.54 -1.18
CA ALA A 193 0.36 16.27 -0.32
C ALA A 193 0.52 15.64 1.09
N ILE A 194 -0.56 15.04 1.62
CA ILE A 194 -0.60 14.39 2.93
C ILE A 194 -0.11 12.95 2.84
N GLY A 195 -0.49 12.22 1.78
CA GLY A 195 -0.35 10.78 1.63
C GLY A 195 -1.33 10.01 2.51
N GLY A 196 -1.08 8.71 2.66
CA GLY A 196 -1.98 7.78 3.35
C GLY A 196 -1.52 7.31 4.72
N MET A 197 -0.42 7.83 5.29
CA MET A 197 -0.02 7.42 6.64
C MET A 197 -1.04 7.90 7.67
N PRO A 198 -1.64 7.00 8.48
CA PRO A 198 -2.79 7.30 9.35
C PRO A 198 -2.58 8.48 10.29
N GLU A 199 -1.38 8.60 10.88
CA GLU A 199 -1.04 9.72 11.78
C GLU A 199 -1.09 11.06 11.06
N ALA A 200 -0.54 11.14 9.84
CA ALA A 200 -0.57 12.35 9.02
C ALA A 200 -2.00 12.70 8.60
N VAL A 201 -2.78 11.70 8.16
CA VAL A 201 -4.18 11.89 7.77
C VAL A 201 -5.04 12.35 8.95
N GLN A 202 -4.94 11.70 10.12
CA GLN A 202 -5.70 12.07 11.32
C GLN A 202 -5.35 13.49 11.76
N LYS A 203 -4.05 13.81 11.80
CA LYS A 203 -3.60 15.16 12.17
C LYS A 203 -4.15 16.23 11.22
N TYR A 204 -4.17 15.94 9.91
CA TYR A 204 -4.75 16.86 8.94
C TYR A 204 -6.25 17.06 9.14
N ILE A 205 -6.99 16.01 9.45
CA ILE A 205 -8.43 16.11 9.74
C ILE A 205 -8.67 17.02 10.93
N ASP A 206 -7.84 16.90 11.97
CA ASP A 206 -7.98 17.61 13.22
C ASP A 206 -7.56 19.10 13.12
N THR A 207 -6.49 19.41 12.38
CA THR A 207 -5.84 20.74 12.42
C THR A 207 -5.90 21.51 11.10
N LYS A 208 -5.99 20.84 9.95
CA LYS A 208 -5.85 21.40 8.61
C LYS A 208 -4.50 22.12 8.39
N ASP A 209 -3.49 21.85 9.22
CA ASP A 209 -2.18 22.49 9.16
C ASP A 209 -1.14 21.60 8.48
N PHE A 210 -0.73 21.98 7.28
CA PHE A 210 0.29 21.26 6.49
C PHE A 210 1.70 21.30 7.12
N ARG A 211 2.00 22.24 8.01
CA ARG A 211 3.31 22.28 8.69
C ARG A 211 3.41 21.15 9.72
N GLU A 212 2.32 20.89 10.45
CA GLU A 212 2.27 19.74 11.35
C GLU A 212 2.38 18.41 10.59
N ILE A 213 1.75 18.32 9.40
CA ILE A 213 1.86 17.15 8.54
C ILE A 213 3.30 16.93 8.07
N ASP A 214 3.99 17.99 7.63
CA ASP A 214 5.40 17.91 7.22
C ASP A 214 6.29 17.36 8.34
N ARG A 215 6.08 17.82 9.59
CA ARG A 215 6.81 17.31 10.75
C ARG A 215 6.58 15.82 10.97
N ILE A 216 5.32 15.37 10.91
CA ILE A 216 4.97 13.96 11.06
C ILE A 216 5.59 13.14 9.94
N GLN A 217 5.46 13.57 8.67
CA GLN A 217 6.03 12.86 7.52
C GLN A 217 7.56 12.72 7.64
N ARG A 218 8.27 13.74 8.10
CA ARG A 218 9.73 13.67 8.33
C ARG A 218 10.07 12.70 9.46
N SER A 219 9.30 12.68 10.53
CA SER A 219 9.46 11.71 11.62
C SER A 219 9.23 10.28 11.14
N LEU A 220 8.20 10.06 10.31
CA LEU A 220 7.94 8.77 9.66
C LEU A 220 9.13 8.33 8.81
N LEU A 221 9.65 9.20 7.96
CA LEU A 221 10.82 8.92 7.12
C LEU A 221 12.04 8.53 7.95
N GLN A 222 12.31 9.26 9.04
CA GLN A 222 13.39 8.91 9.98
C GLN A 222 13.19 7.52 10.59
N GLY A 223 11.94 7.16 10.94
CA GLY A 223 11.60 5.82 11.42
C GLY A 223 11.93 4.73 10.40
N TYR A 224 11.61 4.94 9.12
CA TYR A 224 11.96 4.02 8.04
C TYR A 224 13.49 3.91 7.82
N GLN A 225 14.21 5.02 7.90
CA GLN A 225 15.69 5.01 7.83
C GLN A 225 16.30 4.26 9.02
N TYR A 226 15.73 4.43 10.23
CA TYR A 226 16.14 3.66 11.40
C TYR A 226 15.92 2.15 11.20
N ASP A 227 14.81 1.75 10.63
CA ASP A 227 14.54 0.33 10.33
C ASP A 227 15.53 -0.24 9.32
N ILE A 228 15.87 0.51 8.26
CA ILE A 228 16.92 0.10 7.32
C ILE A 228 18.25 -0.10 8.06
N ALA A 229 18.61 0.84 8.93
CA ALA A 229 19.87 0.76 9.69
C ALA A 229 19.90 -0.39 10.70
N HIS A 230 18.74 -0.79 11.22
CA HIS A 230 18.61 -1.83 12.25
C HIS A 230 18.49 -3.25 11.69
N TYR A 231 17.64 -3.44 10.66
CA TYR A 231 17.30 -4.77 10.15
C TYR A 231 18.12 -5.22 8.93
N ALA A 232 18.69 -4.28 8.17
CA ALA A 232 19.60 -4.63 7.09
C ALA A 232 20.98 -5.04 7.63
N THR A 233 21.67 -5.92 6.91
CA THR A 233 23.05 -6.30 7.26
C THR A 233 23.99 -5.09 7.20
N ALA A 234 25.12 -5.17 7.88
CA ALA A 234 26.11 -4.08 7.89
C ALA A 234 26.55 -3.64 6.47
N GLU A 235 26.57 -4.56 5.52
CA GLU A 235 26.91 -4.30 4.12
C GLU A 235 25.75 -3.64 3.36
N GLU A 236 24.51 -4.03 3.61
CA GLU A 236 23.32 -3.58 2.87
C GLU A 236 22.75 -2.25 3.36
N LYS A 237 22.84 -1.94 4.67
CA LYS A 237 22.15 -0.78 5.26
C LYS A 237 22.45 0.55 4.56
N VAL A 238 23.73 0.85 4.28
CA VAL A 238 24.13 2.10 3.62
C VAL A 238 23.66 2.14 2.17
N LYS A 239 23.70 0.99 1.49
CA LYS A 239 23.27 0.89 0.09
C LYS A 239 21.75 1.02 -0.02
N ALA A 240 21.00 0.34 0.85
CA ALA A 240 19.54 0.38 0.88
C ALA A 240 19.02 1.78 1.22
N GLU A 241 19.63 2.46 2.20
CA GLU A 241 19.29 3.85 2.54
C GLU A 241 19.52 4.80 1.37
N LYS A 242 20.70 4.73 0.71
CA LYS A 242 20.98 5.53 -0.48
C LYS A 242 19.97 5.27 -1.60
N CYS A 243 19.62 4.00 -1.86
CA CYS A 243 18.59 3.64 -2.84
C CYS A 243 17.26 4.28 -2.48
N TYR A 244 16.82 4.14 -1.21
CA TYR A 244 15.54 4.62 -0.73
C TYR A 244 15.40 6.15 -0.86
N ILE A 245 16.38 6.90 -0.40
CA ILE A 245 16.38 8.37 -0.49
C ILE A 245 16.46 8.88 -1.93
N SER A 246 17.12 8.14 -2.83
CA SER A 246 17.21 8.52 -4.25
C SER A 246 15.86 8.49 -4.98
N LEU A 247 14.85 7.75 -4.45
CA LEU A 247 13.54 7.57 -5.09
C LEU A 247 12.86 8.90 -5.42
N ALA A 248 12.84 9.83 -4.47
CA ALA A 248 12.13 11.09 -4.64
C ALA A 248 12.70 11.96 -5.77
N LYS A 249 14.01 11.88 -6.05
CA LYS A 249 14.61 12.54 -7.20
C LYS A 249 14.21 11.86 -8.50
N GLN A 250 14.22 10.53 -8.51
CA GLN A 250 13.98 9.74 -9.72
C GLN A 250 12.52 9.73 -10.13
N LEU A 251 11.58 9.72 -9.16
CA LEU A 251 10.14 9.63 -9.40
C LEU A 251 9.53 10.95 -9.89
N LEU A 252 10.08 12.09 -9.49
CA LEU A 252 9.53 13.39 -9.91
C LEU A 252 10.01 13.82 -11.30
N ASP A 253 10.96 13.13 -11.89
CA ASP A 253 11.35 13.31 -13.29
C ASP A 253 10.54 12.36 -14.18
N LYS A 254 9.48 12.90 -14.81
CA LYS A 254 8.61 12.12 -15.71
C LYS A 254 9.36 11.53 -16.92
N GLU A 255 10.50 12.05 -17.29
CA GLU A 255 11.33 11.49 -18.37
C GLU A 255 12.16 10.28 -17.89
N ASN A 256 12.29 10.10 -16.60
CA ASN A 256 12.96 8.95 -16.02
C ASN A 256 12.04 7.72 -16.02
N HIS A 257 12.29 6.80 -16.94
CA HIS A 257 11.43 5.64 -17.18
C HIS A 257 11.88 4.37 -16.46
N LYS A 258 12.94 4.41 -15.65
CA LYS A 258 13.43 3.28 -14.87
C LYS A 258 14.24 3.74 -13.67
N PHE A 259 14.39 2.86 -12.68
CA PHE A 259 15.30 3.09 -11.58
C PHE A 259 16.76 3.21 -12.11
N GLN A 260 17.42 4.31 -11.80
CA GLN A 260 18.75 4.61 -12.29
C GLN A 260 19.76 4.53 -11.14
N TYR A 261 20.60 3.53 -11.16
CA TYR A 261 21.63 3.32 -10.14
C TYR A 261 22.68 4.45 -10.10
N LYS A 262 22.90 5.15 -11.22
CA LYS A 262 23.78 6.36 -11.28
C LYS A 262 23.24 7.53 -10.45
N GLU A 263 21.92 7.57 -10.20
CA GLU A 263 21.28 8.59 -9.36
C GLU A 263 21.39 8.28 -7.87
N VAL A 264 21.72 7.04 -7.51
CA VAL A 264 22.04 6.62 -6.14
C VAL A 264 23.43 7.09 -5.74
N GLU A 265 24.41 6.90 -6.66
CA GLU A 265 25.79 7.29 -6.47
C GLU A 265 26.46 7.43 -7.84
N HIS A 266 27.36 8.38 -8.00
CA HIS A 266 28.15 8.55 -9.24
C HIS A 266 28.86 7.25 -9.61
N GLY A 267 28.64 6.74 -10.83
CA GLY A 267 29.16 5.44 -11.28
C GLY A 267 28.41 4.23 -10.71
N GLY A 268 27.26 4.40 -10.03
CA GLY A 268 26.43 3.32 -9.49
C GLY A 268 25.97 2.36 -10.58
N ARG A 269 26.04 1.03 -10.30
CA ARG A 269 25.67 -0.05 -11.21
C ARG A 269 24.72 -1.03 -10.52
N ALA A 270 23.93 -1.76 -11.31
CA ALA A 270 22.98 -2.78 -10.82
C ALA A 270 23.66 -3.81 -9.90
N GLN A 271 24.83 -4.33 -10.28
CA GLN A 271 25.58 -5.31 -9.48
C GLN A 271 25.83 -4.87 -8.02
N LYS A 272 25.93 -3.55 -7.77
CA LYS A 272 26.19 -3.01 -6.42
C LYS A 272 24.91 -2.83 -5.59
N TYR A 273 23.77 -2.53 -6.23
CA TYR A 273 22.59 -2.01 -5.54
C TYR A 273 21.32 -2.83 -5.74
N PHE A 274 21.30 -3.85 -6.61
CA PHE A 274 20.11 -4.63 -6.91
C PHE A 274 19.61 -5.39 -5.66
N SER A 275 20.51 -6.01 -4.90
CA SER A 275 20.17 -6.69 -3.64
C SER A 275 19.53 -5.74 -2.62
N SER A 276 19.96 -4.48 -2.59
CA SER A 276 19.38 -3.45 -1.73
C SER A 276 17.93 -3.10 -2.12
N ILE A 277 17.63 -3.06 -3.41
CA ILE A 277 16.25 -2.88 -3.89
C ILE A 277 15.40 -4.10 -3.53
N GLU A 278 15.91 -5.32 -3.71
CA GLU A 278 15.20 -6.54 -3.29
C GLU A 278 14.94 -6.56 -1.78
N TRP A 279 15.90 -6.11 -0.98
CA TRP A 279 15.73 -5.99 0.46
C TRP A 279 14.61 -4.99 0.81
N LEU A 280 14.64 -3.79 0.21
CA LEU A 280 13.59 -2.77 0.41
C LEU A 280 12.20 -3.27 -0.03
N LEU A 281 12.12 -4.05 -1.10
CA LEU A 281 10.89 -4.67 -1.57
C LEU A 281 10.34 -5.69 -0.56
N ARG A 282 11.22 -6.59 -0.04
CA ARG A 282 10.83 -7.58 0.98
C ARG A 282 10.43 -6.93 2.31
N ALA A 283 11.03 -5.79 2.63
CA ALA A 283 10.69 -4.99 3.81
C ALA A 283 9.38 -4.19 3.64
N ASP A 284 8.70 -4.32 2.50
CA ASP A 284 7.50 -3.54 2.14
C ASP A 284 7.71 -2.02 2.23
N MET A 285 8.95 -1.57 1.96
CA MET A 285 9.33 -0.14 1.94
C MET A 285 9.20 0.48 0.55
N VAL A 286 9.25 -0.36 -0.47
CA VAL A 286 9.04 0.02 -1.88
C VAL A 286 8.16 -0.99 -2.58
N HIS A 287 7.54 -0.58 -3.66
CA HIS A 287 6.93 -1.48 -4.63
C HIS A 287 7.46 -1.19 -6.03
N LEU A 288 7.44 -2.21 -6.89
CA LEU A 288 8.01 -2.12 -8.21
C LEU A 288 6.93 -2.05 -9.28
N CYS A 289 7.18 -1.24 -10.30
CA CYS A 289 6.45 -1.26 -11.56
C CYS A 289 7.44 -1.77 -12.62
N LYS A 290 7.20 -2.99 -13.14
CA LYS A 290 8.13 -3.69 -14.03
C LYS A 290 7.88 -3.35 -15.50
N LEU A 291 8.96 -3.24 -16.30
CA LEU A 291 8.82 -3.15 -17.74
C LEU A 291 8.30 -4.47 -18.30
N VAL A 292 7.28 -4.42 -19.18
CA VAL A 292 6.91 -5.55 -20.00
C VAL A 292 7.40 -5.39 -21.44
N THR A 293 7.82 -6.49 -22.04
CA THR A 293 8.32 -6.52 -23.41
C THR A 293 7.21 -6.61 -24.44
N ASP A 294 6.05 -7.13 -24.04
CA ASP A 294 4.84 -7.21 -24.88
C ASP A 294 3.59 -6.82 -24.05
N VAL A 295 2.52 -6.44 -24.74
CA VAL A 295 1.25 -6.01 -24.14
C VAL A 295 0.20 -7.08 -24.41
N ARG A 296 0.30 -8.20 -23.69
CA ARG A 296 -0.59 -9.37 -23.79
C ARG A 296 -1.05 -9.81 -22.41
N PHE A 297 -2.11 -10.62 -22.38
CA PHE A 297 -2.58 -11.26 -21.15
C PHE A 297 -1.44 -12.08 -20.52
N ASP A 298 -1.45 -12.08 -19.19
CA ASP A 298 -0.39 -12.49 -18.28
C ASP A 298 0.88 -11.64 -18.42
N LEU A 299 0.73 -10.37 -17.97
CA LEU A 299 1.81 -9.38 -18.04
C LEU A 299 3.09 -9.83 -17.33
N ASP A 300 2.98 -10.73 -16.33
CA ASP A 300 4.15 -11.18 -15.56
C ASP A 300 5.08 -12.06 -16.43
N ASP A 301 4.53 -12.81 -17.37
CA ASP A 301 5.32 -13.62 -18.33
C ASP A 301 6.23 -12.76 -19.24
N TYR A 302 5.84 -11.51 -19.44
CA TYR A 302 6.59 -10.55 -20.28
C TYR A 302 7.37 -9.53 -19.44
N ALA A 303 7.33 -9.64 -18.11
CA ALA A 303 7.96 -8.69 -17.21
C ALA A 303 9.47 -8.90 -17.12
N ARG A 304 10.20 -7.79 -17.00
CA ARG A 304 11.65 -7.78 -16.81
C ARG A 304 11.97 -7.41 -15.37
N ASP A 305 12.68 -8.28 -14.66
CA ASP A 305 13.10 -8.05 -13.28
C ASP A 305 14.24 -7.01 -13.16
N ASP A 306 15.03 -6.86 -14.21
CA ASP A 306 16.17 -5.93 -14.25
C ASP A 306 15.80 -4.51 -14.72
N PHE A 307 14.53 -4.30 -15.11
CA PHE A 307 14.07 -3.03 -15.64
C PHE A 307 12.74 -2.60 -15.01
N PHE A 308 12.80 -1.76 -14.01
CA PHE A 308 11.65 -1.36 -13.20
C PHE A 308 11.73 0.10 -12.78
N ARG A 309 10.61 0.65 -12.33
CA ARG A 309 10.52 1.82 -11.46
C ARG A 309 10.26 1.35 -10.05
N ALA A 310 10.85 2.02 -9.06
CA ALA A 310 10.60 1.75 -7.65
C ALA A 310 9.87 2.94 -7.04
N TYR A 311 8.73 2.69 -6.41
CA TYR A 311 7.91 3.68 -5.72
C TYR A 311 7.98 3.45 -4.21
N THR A 312 7.82 4.50 -3.42
CA THR A 312 7.58 4.38 -1.98
C THR A 312 6.22 3.71 -1.73
N THR A 313 6.07 2.98 -0.65
CA THR A 313 4.81 2.29 -0.30
C THR A 313 3.68 3.23 0.08
N ASP A 314 3.97 4.52 0.25
CA ASP A 314 2.97 5.57 0.50
C ASP A 314 3.47 6.95 0.05
N LEU A 315 2.56 7.78 -0.44
CA LEU A 315 2.85 9.16 -0.85
C LEU A 315 3.38 10.02 0.30
N SER A 316 3.01 9.76 1.56
CA SER A 316 3.55 10.48 2.73
C SER A 316 5.07 10.42 2.78
N LEU A 317 5.65 9.24 2.46
CA LEU A 317 7.10 9.03 2.48
C LEU A 317 7.78 9.75 1.32
N LEU A 318 7.15 9.74 0.13
CA LEU A 318 7.63 10.53 -1.02
C LEU A 318 7.64 12.03 -0.69
N MET A 319 6.56 12.53 -0.10
CA MET A 319 6.43 13.94 0.30
C MET A 319 7.41 14.32 1.41
N ALA A 320 7.73 13.40 2.33
CA ALA A 320 8.72 13.60 3.39
C ALA A 320 10.14 13.84 2.86
N MET A 321 10.47 13.25 1.71
CA MET A 321 11.78 13.38 1.05
C MET A 321 11.94 14.71 0.28
N LYS A 322 10.91 15.56 0.26
CA LYS A 322 10.87 16.81 -0.50
C LYS A 322 10.73 18.03 0.40
N ASP A 323 11.03 19.19 -0.18
CA ASP A 323 10.83 20.47 0.48
C ASP A 323 9.34 20.75 0.69
N PHE A 324 9.01 21.46 1.77
CA PHE A 324 7.64 21.81 2.14
C PHE A 324 6.91 22.60 1.03
N SER A 325 7.62 23.42 0.28
CA SER A 325 7.05 24.23 -0.82
C SER A 325 6.38 23.37 -1.89
N LEU A 326 6.90 22.14 -2.13
CA LEU A 326 6.26 21.21 -3.08
C LEU A 326 4.82 20.90 -2.68
N LYS A 327 4.56 20.67 -1.39
CA LYS A 327 3.20 20.37 -0.88
C LYS A 327 2.27 21.57 -1.10
N GLN A 328 2.75 22.79 -0.86
CA GLN A 328 1.99 24.02 -1.11
C GLN A 328 1.64 24.12 -2.61
N HIS A 329 2.61 23.95 -3.49
CA HIS A 329 2.37 23.97 -4.93
C HIS A 329 1.40 22.89 -5.42
N ILE A 330 1.38 21.69 -4.80
CA ILE A 330 0.41 20.64 -5.10
C ILE A 330 -1.00 21.10 -4.74
N VAL A 331 -1.20 21.57 -3.51
CA VAL A 331 -2.51 21.98 -2.98
C VAL A 331 -3.06 23.19 -3.74
N GLU A 332 -2.22 24.17 -4.02
CA GLU A 332 -2.57 25.40 -4.76
C GLU A 332 -2.71 25.17 -6.28
N ASN A 333 -2.40 23.96 -6.78
CA ASN A 333 -2.37 23.62 -8.20
C ASN A 333 -1.45 24.54 -9.03
N THR A 334 -0.35 24.97 -8.46
CA THR A 334 0.65 25.84 -9.10
C THR A 334 1.85 25.08 -9.66
N LEU A 335 1.87 23.73 -9.53
CA LEU A 335 2.86 22.89 -10.18
C LEU A 335 2.68 22.85 -11.70
N PHE A 336 3.80 22.82 -12.40
CA PHE A 336 3.84 22.71 -13.86
C PHE A 336 4.98 21.80 -14.34
N GLY A 337 4.97 21.49 -15.65
CA GLY A 337 6.02 20.71 -16.29
C GLY A 337 6.14 19.26 -15.83
N ASN A 338 7.36 18.72 -15.87
CA ASN A 338 7.65 17.31 -15.59
C ASN A 338 7.33 16.90 -14.15
N SER A 339 7.54 17.79 -13.18
CA SER A 339 7.27 17.51 -11.76
C SER A 339 5.78 17.26 -11.49
N LYS A 340 4.87 18.04 -12.11
CA LYS A 340 3.42 17.81 -12.00
C LYS A 340 3.05 16.44 -12.55
N GLY A 341 3.58 16.09 -13.73
CA GLY A 341 3.37 14.78 -14.35
C GLY A 341 3.89 13.61 -13.50
N GLY A 342 5.09 13.75 -12.96
CA GLY A 342 5.70 12.72 -12.09
C GLY A 342 4.91 12.48 -10.81
N ILE A 343 4.42 13.54 -10.15
CA ILE A 343 3.58 13.44 -8.95
C ILE A 343 2.26 12.74 -9.24
N TYR A 344 1.59 13.09 -10.32
CA TYR A 344 0.32 12.45 -10.70
C TYR A 344 0.51 10.97 -11.06
N GLU A 345 1.63 10.64 -11.73
CA GLU A 345 1.98 9.25 -12.01
C GLU A 345 2.22 8.47 -10.71
N CYS A 346 2.96 9.05 -9.74
CA CYS A 346 3.14 8.44 -8.40
C CYS A 346 1.81 8.25 -7.67
N ALA A 347 0.90 9.22 -7.74
CA ALA A 347 -0.42 9.12 -7.10
C ALA A 347 -1.29 8.01 -7.70
N ILE A 348 -1.26 7.82 -9.02
CA ILE A 348 -1.96 6.72 -9.70
C ILE A 348 -1.32 5.37 -9.34
N ALA A 349 0.02 5.28 -9.33
CA ALA A 349 0.73 4.06 -8.94
C ALA A 349 0.45 3.68 -7.48
N ASP A 350 0.48 4.63 -6.54
CA ASP A 350 0.14 4.43 -5.13
C ASP A 350 -1.30 3.92 -4.95
N ALA A 351 -2.26 4.52 -5.65
CA ALA A 351 -3.66 4.09 -5.58
C ALA A 351 -3.86 2.65 -6.10
N LEU A 352 -3.22 2.28 -7.19
CA LEU A 352 -3.29 0.93 -7.75
C LEU A 352 -2.58 -0.09 -6.85
N TYR A 353 -1.42 0.28 -6.29
CA TYR A 353 -0.72 -0.56 -5.31
C TYR A 353 -1.58 -0.84 -4.07
N LYS A 354 -2.25 0.18 -3.51
CA LYS A 354 -3.17 0.05 -2.37
C LYS A 354 -4.40 -0.81 -2.67
N LYS A 355 -4.74 -0.98 -3.94
CA LYS A 355 -5.77 -1.93 -4.40
C LYS A 355 -5.23 -3.36 -4.62
N GLY A 356 -3.92 -3.56 -4.41
CA GLY A 356 -3.27 -4.87 -4.54
C GLY A 356 -2.89 -5.26 -5.96
N TYR A 357 -2.95 -4.34 -6.93
CA TYR A 357 -2.52 -4.64 -8.30
C TYR A 357 -1.00 -4.72 -8.42
N PRO A 358 -0.44 -5.77 -9.05
CA PRO A 358 0.90 -5.74 -9.61
C PRO A 358 0.97 -4.65 -10.68
N LEU A 359 2.06 -3.88 -10.68
CA LEU A 359 2.22 -2.75 -11.57
C LEU A 359 3.22 -3.05 -12.68
N TYR A 360 2.85 -2.72 -13.91
CA TYR A 360 3.69 -2.86 -15.08
C TYR A 360 3.68 -1.56 -15.88
N PHE A 361 4.67 -1.38 -16.75
CA PHE A 361 4.69 -0.31 -17.75
C PHE A 361 5.24 -0.84 -19.06
N TYR A 362 4.96 -0.14 -20.14
CA TYR A 362 5.44 -0.51 -21.46
C TYR A 362 6.25 0.61 -22.07
N LYS A 363 7.38 0.27 -22.68
CA LYS A 363 8.19 1.19 -23.47
C LYS A 363 8.82 0.44 -24.63
N ASN A 364 8.64 0.95 -25.84
CA ASN A 364 9.28 0.44 -27.04
C ASN A 364 10.17 1.53 -27.65
N GLU A 365 11.47 1.29 -27.66
CA GLU A 365 12.46 2.26 -28.12
C GLU A 365 12.38 2.53 -29.63
N THR A 366 11.98 1.54 -30.43
CA THR A 366 11.86 1.63 -31.89
C THR A 366 10.65 2.45 -32.29
N THR A 367 9.48 2.14 -31.72
CA THR A 367 8.22 2.80 -32.06
C THR A 367 7.95 4.05 -31.23
N LYS A 368 8.78 4.34 -30.22
CA LYS A 368 8.62 5.43 -29.24
C LYS A 368 7.30 5.39 -28.48
N ARG A 369 6.61 4.25 -28.46
CA ARG A 369 5.38 4.06 -27.69
C ARG A 369 5.71 3.84 -26.24
N LYS A 370 4.89 4.43 -25.36
CA LYS A 370 5.06 4.34 -23.93
C LYS A 370 3.67 4.32 -23.25
N ILE A 371 3.49 3.44 -22.29
CA ILE A 371 2.35 3.42 -21.35
C ILE A 371 2.89 3.59 -19.95
N ASP A 372 2.34 4.53 -19.20
CA ASP A 372 2.85 4.90 -17.88
C ASP A 372 2.66 3.80 -16.84
N VAL A 373 1.45 3.19 -16.79
CA VAL A 373 1.14 2.04 -15.92
C VAL A 373 0.24 1.07 -16.67
N MET A 374 0.38 -0.22 -16.41
CA MET A 374 -0.56 -1.26 -16.84
C MET A 374 -0.88 -2.19 -15.68
N ILE A 375 -2.11 -2.65 -15.63
CA ILE A 375 -2.60 -3.65 -14.68
C ILE A 375 -3.36 -4.75 -15.41
N GLN A 376 -3.55 -5.88 -14.74
CA GLN A 376 -4.53 -6.87 -15.13
C GLN A 376 -5.76 -6.76 -14.24
N LYS A 377 -6.92 -6.60 -14.85
CA LYS A 377 -8.20 -6.46 -14.14
C LYS A 377 -9.28 -7.26 -14.87
N ASP A 378 -10.01 -8.09 -14.13
CA ASP A 378 -11.13 -8.89 -14.65
C ASP A 378 -10.79 -9.68 -15.94
N GLY A 379 -9.58 -10.23 -15.99
CA GLY A 379 -9.11 -11.06 -17.11
C GLY A 379 -8.61 -10.27 -18.33
N VAL A 380 -8.52 -8.93 -18.26
CA VAL A 380 -8.00 -8.10 -19.34
C VAL A 380 -6.81 -7.24 -18.92
N VAL A 381 -5.95 -6.92 -19.87
CA VAL A 381 -4.90 -5.91 -19.68
C VAL A 381 -5.51 -4.53 -19.82
N VAL A 382 -5.27 -3.67 -18.84
CA VAL A 382 -5.77 -2.28 -18.83
C VAL A 382 -4.58 -1.32 -18.85
N PRO A 383 -4.26 -0.72 -20.01
CA PRO A 383 -3.24 0.31 -20.11
C PRO A 383 -3.76 1.64 -19.58
N ILE A 384 -2.88 2.34 -18.84
CA ILE A 384 -3.18 3.60 -18.16
C ILE A 384 -2.14 4.65 -18.55
N GLU A 385 -2.59 5.77 -19.05
CA GLU A 385 -1.77 6.94 -19.37
C GLU A 385 -2.14 8.13 -18.47
N VAL A 386 -1.15 8.76 -17.85
CA VAL A 386 -1.33 9.87 -16.90
C VAL A 386 -0.86 11.17 -17.55
N LYS A 387 -1.73 12.17 -17.63
CA LYS A 387 -1.43 13.48 -18.22
C LYS A 387 -1.67 14.61 -17.23
N SER A 388 -0.73 15.53 -17.14
CA SER A 388 -0.84 16.75 -16.32
C SER A 388 -1.65 17.87 -16.97
N GLY A 389 -2.19 17.63 -18.17
CA GLY A 389 -3.01 18.57 -18.95
C GLY A 389 -3.80 17.85 -20.03
N ASN A 390 -4.53 18.60 -20.84
CA ASN A 390 -5.41 18.04 -21.88
C ASN A 390 -4.62 17.70 -23.19
N THR A 391 -3.57 16.89 -23.06
CA THR A 391 -2.79 16.43 -24.21
C THR A 391 -3.31 15.12 -24.77
N ARG A 392 -3.04 14.85 -26.07
CA ARG A 392 -3.47 13.61 -26.73
C ARG A 392 -2.74 12.38 -26.15
N ALA A 393 -3.43 11.24 -26.07
CA ALA A 393 -2.91 9.96 -25.62
C ALA A 393 -2.54 9.06 -26.83
N ASN A 394 -1.60 9.51 -27.65
CA ASN A 394 -1.26 8.84 -28.90
C ASN A 394 -0.71 7.42 -28.71
N SER A 395 0.08 7.20 -27.65
CA SER A 395 0.62 5.87 -27.32
C SER A 395 -0.50 4.92 -26.92
N LEU A 396 -1.42 5.36 -26.04
CA LEU A 396 -2.56 4.57 -25.62
C LEU A 396 -3.46 4.20 -26.81
N LYS A 397 -3.80 5.17 -27.65
CA LYS A 397 -4.57 4.95 -28.89
C LYS A 397 -3.91 3.92 -29.81
N SER A 398 -2.59 4.00 -29.95
CA SER A 398 -1.84 3.06 -30.80
C SER A 398 -1.85 1.64 -30.20
N ILE A 399 -1.72 1.49 -28.89
CA ILE A 399 -1.75 0.19 -28.22
C ILE A 399 -3.13 -0.46 -28.38
N LEU A 400 -4.23 0.28 -28.15
CA LEU A 400 -5.59 -0.23 -28.31
C LEU A 400 -5.87 -0.69 -29.76
N LYS A 401 -5.37 0.04 -30.76
CA LYS A 401 -5.53 -0.35 -32.16
C LYS A 401 -4.78 -1.61 -32.55
N MET A 402 -3.65 -1.90 -31.89
CA MET A 402 -2.79 -3.03 -32.24
C MET A 402 -3.18 -4.32 -31.52
N ASN A 403 -3.91 -4.22 -30.43
CA ASN A 403 -4.26 -5.36 -29.56
C ASN A 403 -5.78 -5.44 -29.44
N ALA A 404 -6.40 -6.29 -30.27
CA ALA A 404 -7.84 -6.49 -30.28
C ALA A 404 -8.39 -7.03 -28.93
N ASP A 405 -7.55 -7.71 -28.16
CA ASP A 405 -7.88 -8.28 -26.85
C ASP A 405 -7.90 -7.23 -25.73
N ILE A 406 -7.54 -5.97 -26.02
CA ILE A 406 -7.57 -4.86 -25.09
C ILE A 406 -8.74 -3.95 -25.44
N PRO A 407 -9.91 -4.10 -24.76
CA PRO A 407 -11.14 -3.43 -25.19
C PRO A 407 -11.16 -1.94 -24.85
N TYR A 408 -10.39 -1.50 -23.85
CA TYR A 408 -10.32 -0.11 -23.40
C TYR A 408 -9.01 0.20 -22.68
N GLY A 409 -8.75 1.49 -22.49
CA GLY A 409 -7.68 1.99 -21.64
C GLY A 409 -8.07 3.29 -20.95
N TYR A 410 -7.44 3.57 -19.83
CA TYR A 410 -7.70 4.80 -19.08
C TYR A 410 -6.69 5.90 -19.39
N LYS A 411 -7.20 7.12 -19.53
CA LYS A 411 -6.41 8.35 -19.54
C LYS A 411 -6.79 9.18 -18.32
N PHE A 412 -5.90 9.28 -17.33
CA PHE A 412 -6.11 10.12 -16.16
C PHE A 412 -5.60 11.53 -16.38
N VAL A 413 -6.44 12.52 -16.06
CA VAL A 413 -6.18 13.96 -16.31
C VAL A 413 -6.62 14.83 -15.13
N ASP A 414 -6.14 16.08 -15.13
CA ASP A 414 -6.66 17.17 -14.28
C ASP A 414 -7.94 17.79 -14.92
N GLY A 415 -8.80 16.96 -15.43
CA GLY A 415 -10.04 17.35 -16.14
C GLY A 415 -11.15 16.34 -15.89
N ASN A 416 -12.32 16.56 -16.50
CA ASN A 416 -13.52 15.77 -16.24
C ASN A 416 -13.60 14.49 -17.10
N ILE A 417 -14.64 13.67 -16.89
CA ILE A 417 -14.88 12.42 -17.63
C ILE A 417 -15.14 12.71 -19.11
N GLY A 418 -14.54 11.88 -19.96
CA GLY A 418 -14.76 11.87 -21.40
C GLY A 418 -14.56 10.48 -21.98
N VAL A 419 -15.29 10.17 -23.02
CA VAL A 419 -15.17 8.91 -23.76
C VAL A 419 -14.92 9.23 -25.23
N SER A 420 -14.01 8.49 -25.84
CA SER A 420 -13.74 8.58 -27.27
C SER A 420 -14.06 7.25 -27.97
N ASP A 421 -14.38 7.32 -29.26
CA ASP A 421 -14.74 6.15 -30.09
C ASP A 421 -13.58 5.14 -30.25
N ASP A 422 -12.37 5.50 -29.83
CA ASP A 422 -11.18 4.65 -29.92
C ASP A 422 -10.89 3.84 -28.64
N GLY A 423 -11.88 3.71 -27.75
CA GLY A 423 -11.78 2.90 -26.52
C GLY A 423 -11.05 3.60 -25.37
N ILE A 424 -10.68 4.87 -25.52
CA ILE A 424 -10.05 5.64 -24.44
C ILE A 424 -11.09 6.23 -23.53
N ILE A 425 -11.05 5.87 -22.25
CA ILE A 425 -11.89 6.45 -21.20
C ILE A 425 -11.04 7.47 -20.43
N THR A 426 -11.35 8.74 -20.62
CA THR A 426 -10.69 9.84 -19.88
C THR A 426 -11.37 10.02 -18.53
N LEU A 427 -10.59 10.04 -17.46
CA LEU A 427 -11.07 10.14 -16.09
C LEU A 427 -10.31 11.23 -15.32
N PRO A 428 -10.98 11.94 -14.40
CA PRO A 428 -10.30 12.75 -13.39
C PRO A 428 -9.36 11.90 -12.55
N LEU A 429 -8.24 12.46 -12.12
CA LEU A 429 -7.25 11.75 -11.31
C LEU A 429 -7.84 11.05 -10.08
N TYR A 430 -8.78 11.69 -9.37
CA TYR A 430 -9.40 11.11 -8.17
C TYR A 430 -10.25 9.86 -8.45
N MET A 431 -10.69 9.65 -9.70
CA MET A 431 -11.49 8.47 -10.08
C MET A 431 -10.68 7.16 -10.03
N ILE A 432 -9.35 7.22 -9.91
CA ILE A 432 -8.52 6.03 -9.69
C ILE A 432 -8.94 5.27 -8.42
N ALA A 433 -9.48 5.96 -7.42
CA ALA A 433 -9.97 5.33 -6.20
C ALA A 433 -11.17 4.39 -6.43
N PHE A 434 -11.89 4.55 -7.53
CA PHE A 434 -13.17 3.87 -7.78
C PHE A 434 -13.15 2.90 -8.97
N ILE A 435 -12.02 2.72 -9.67
CA ILE A 435 -11.88 1.76 -10.79
C ILE A 435 -11.60 0.34 -10.33
#